data_f79dc48232a3e6c929146457c2d3878d
#
_entry.id   f79dc48232a3e6c929146457c2d3878d
#
_cell.length_a   1.000
_cell.length_b   1.000
_cell.length_c   1.000
_cell.angle_alpha   90.00
_cell.angle_beta   90.00
_cell.angle_gamma   90.00
#
_symmetry.space_group_name_H-M   'P 1'
#
loop_
_entity.id
_entity.type
_entity.pdbx_description
1 polymer ?
#
loop_
_entity_poly.entity_id
_entity_poly.type
_entity_poly.pdbx_seq_one_letter_code
_entity_poly.pdbx_strand_id
1 'polypeptide(L)'
;MMKRLSAVTLGLLPLGNVAFAGDGAVLDQTNCSICHEAGAQGRPGQFPPLVGRAAQISATAEGRQYMAAVALNGIMGRITVGGDIYTGFMPSFKMLPDEDIAAILNHVASLPGGEETVLFTPSDIATARTERLSPPAVAEKRKILDVIHPLP
;
A
#
# COMPACT_ATOMS: atom_id res chain seq x y z
N MET A 1 0.99 15.60 -67.98
CA MET A 1 1.56 14.65 -66.98
C MET A 1 1.63 15.38 -65.63
N MET A 2 0.62 15.19 -64.77
CA MET A 2 0.59 15.81 -63.43
C MET A 2 1.14 14.81 -62.41
N LYS A 3 2.30 15.12 -61.81
CA LYS A 3 2.87 14.36 -60.70
C LYS A 3 2.11 14.68 -59.39
N ARG A 4 1.42 13.67 -58.81
CA ARG A 4 0.81 13.78 -57.50
C ARG A 4 1.91 13.62 -56.44
N LEU A 5 2.16 14.67 -55.65
CA LEU A 5 2.96 14.58 -54.42
C LEU A 5 2.07 13.96 -53.33
N SER A 6 2.44 12.78 -52.83
CA SER A 6 1.83 12.21 -51.62
C SER A 6 2.54 12.80 -50.41
N ALA A 7 1.80 13.53 -49.61
CA ALA A 7 2.28 14.01 -48.32
C ALA A 7 2.25 12.84 -47.33
N VAL A 8 3.40 12.44 -46.81
CA VAL A 8 3.52 11.48 -45.71
C VAL A 8 3.37 12.26 -44.40
N THR A 9 2.26 12.07 -43.74
CA THR A 9 2.02 12.62 -42.39
C THR A 9 2.71 11.72 -41.36
N LEU A 10 3.83 12.20 -40.83
CA LEU A 10 4.53 11.56 -39.72
C LEU A 10 3.75 11.80 -38.43
N GLY A 11 2.97 10.80 -37.97
CA GLY A 11 2.23 10.87 -36.73
C GLY A 11 3.18 10.87 -35.53
N LEU A 12 3.17 11.95 -34.74
CA LEU A 12 3.81 11.98 -33.42
C LEU A 12 3.04 11.04 -32.50
N LEU A 13 3.64 9.91 -32.12
CA LEU A 13 3.16 9.06 -31.02
C LEU A 13 3.41 9.81 -29.71
N PRO A 14 2.41 9.94 -28.82
CA PRO A 14 2.62 10.51 -27.51
C PRO A 14 3.57 9.58 -26.73
N LEU A 15 4.72 10.11 -26.31
CA LEU A 15 5.58 9.47 -25.30
C LEU A 15 4.82 9.47 -23.99
N GLY A 16 4.15 8.36 -23.68
CA GLY A 16 3.55 8.15 -22.35
C GLY A 16 4.67 8.24 -21.30
N ASN A 17 4.51 9.12 -20.31
CA ASN A 17 5.38 9.14 -19.16
C ASN A 17 5.23 7.79 -18.44
N VAL A 18 6.24 6.94 -18.53
CA VAL A 18 6.36 5.75 -17.69
C VAL A 18 6.87 6.28 -16.36
N ALA A 19 5.95 6.44 -15.38
CA ALA A 19 6.35 6.69 -14.01
C ALA A 19 7.04 5.42 -13.50
N PHE A 20 8.31 5.53 -13.12
CA PHE A 20 9.03 4.44 -12.47
C PHE A 20 8.66 4.48 -10.99
N ALA A 21 8.11 3.39 -10.48
CA ALA A 21 7.97 3.19 -9.05
C ALA A 21 9.35 3.25 -8.38
N GLY A 22 9.44 3.89 -7.22
CA GLY A 22 10.63 3.84 -6.39
C GLY A 22 10.91 2.40 -5.92
N ASP A 23 12.15 2.15 -5.47
CA ASP A 23 12.49 0.88 -4.82
C ASP A 23 11.68 0.75 -3.52
N GLY A 24 10.82 -0.29 -3.43
CA GLY A 24 9.93 -0.51 -2.28
C GLY A 24 10.68 -0.62 -0.95
N ALA A 25 11.87 -1.21 -0.94
CA ALA A 25 12.68 -1.31 0.27
C ALA A 25 13.23 0.05 0.72
N VAL A 26 13.68 0.87 -0.22
CA VAL A 26 14.16 2.24 0.07
C VAL A 26 13.01 3.13 0.55
N LEU A 27 11.84 3.01 -0.08
CA LEU A 27 10.64 3.74 0.30
C LEU A 27 10.12 3.32 1.67
N ASP A 28 10.11 2.02 1.99
CA ASP A 28 9.77 1.50 3.32
C ASP A 28 10.73 2.04 4.39
N GLN A 29 12.03 1.95 4.13
CA GLN A 29 13.04 2.46 5.05
C GLN A 29 12.84 3.95 5.36
N THR A 30 12.46 4.73 4.36
CA THR A 30 12.31 6.19 4.50
C THR A 30 11.01 6.58 5.19
N ASN A 31 9.91 5.85 4.94
CA ASN A 31 8.57 6.26 5.35
C ASN A 31 7.99 5.41 6.49
N CYS A 32 8.31 4.12 6.57
CA CYS A 32 7.64 3.17 7.46
C CYS A 32 8.55 2.68 8.59
N SER A 33 9.82 2.39 8.29
CA SER A 33 10.78 1.81 9.24
C SER A 33 11.09 2.73 10.42
N ILE A 34 10.83 4.03 10.32
CA ILE A 34 11.00 4.98 11.43
C ILE A 34 10.12 4.63 12.64
N CYS A 35 8.96 4.00 12.39
CA CYS A 35 8.03 3.52 13.42
C CYS A 35 8.04 1.99 13.50
N HIS A 36 7.94 1.31 12.35
CA HIS A 36 7.85 -0.14 12.29
C HIS A 36 9.18 -0.87 12.36
N GLU A 37 10.28 -0.14 12.45
CA GLU A 37 11.67 -0.59 12.53
C GLU A 37 12.17 -1.30 11.27
N ALA A 38 13.48 -1.47 11.16
CA ALA A 38 14.09 -2.16 10.03
C ALA A 38 13.62 -3.62 10.02
N GLY A 39 13.18 -4.12 8.83
CA GLY A 39 12.59 -5.43 8.69
C GLY A 39 11.16 -5.56 9.24
N ALA A 40 10.51 -4.43 9.53
CA ALA A 40 9.11 -4.32 9.93
C ALA A 40 8.74 -5.11 11.20
N GLN A 41 9.70 -5.25 12.15
CA GLN A 41 9.53 -5.98 13.41
C GLN A 41 8.59 -5.26 14.38
N GLY A 42 8.44 -3.94 14.22
CA GLY A 42 7.69 -3.11 15.12
C GLY A 42 8.33 -2.97 16.50
N ARG A 43 7.59 -2.34 17.40
CA ARG A 43 8.00 -2.16 18.80
C ARG A 43 6.82 -2.52 19.71
N PRO A 44 6.95 -3.57 20.54
CA PRO A 44 5.86 -4.04 21.41
C PRO A 44 5.21 -2.90 22.19
N GLY A 45 3.89 -2.84 22.17
CA GLY A 45 3.08 -1.83 22.87
C GLY A 45 3.08 -0.43 22.24
N GLN A 46 3.91 -0.17 21.22
CA GLN A 46 4.01 1.13 20.56
C GLN A 46 3.66 1.04 19.07
N PHE A 47 4.37 0.21 18.32
CA PHE A 47 4.21 0.06 16.89
C PHE A 47 4.04 -1.41 16.52
N PRO A 48 2.96 -1.80 15.86
CA PRO A 48 2.72 -3.21 15.55
C PRO A 48 3.73 -3.75 14.54
N PRO A 49 4.11 -5.03 14.64
CA PRO A 49 4.91 -5.69 13.62
C PRO A 49 4.10 -5.82 12.32
N LEU A 50 4.79 -5.68 11.19
CA LEU A 50 4.22 -5.90 9.86
C LEU A 50 4.75 -7.18 9.21
N VAL A 51 5.98 -7.58 9.58
CA VAL A 51 6.66 -8.78 9.04
C VAL A 51 5.79 -10.03 9.20
N GLY A 52 5.62 -10.79 8.11
CA GLY A 52 4.79 -11.99 8.05
C GLY A 52 3.28 -11.72 8.09
N ARG A 53 2.86 -10.66 8.76
CA ARG A 53 1.44 -10.28 8.92
C ARG A 53 0.89 -9.59 7.69
N ALA A 54 1.68 -8.70 7.09
CA ALA A 54 1.29 -8.01 5.87
C ALA A 54 0.98 -8.99 4.74
N ALA A 55 1.77 -10.06 4.59
CA ALA A 55 1.50 -11.14 3.65
C ALA A 55 0.16 -11.81 3.93
N GLN A 56 -0.10 -12.18 5.20
CA GLN A 56 -1.34 -12.85 5.59
C GLN A 56 -2.57 -11.97 5.36
N ILE A 57 -2.51 -10.69 5.70
CA ILE A 57 -3.60 -9.74 5.46
C ILE A 57 -3.83 -9.57 3.96
N SER A 58 -2.77 -9.42 3.16
CA SER A 58 -2.88 -9.20 1.72
C SER A 58 -3.29 -10.45 0.92
N ALA A 59 -3.40 -11.61 1.55
CA ALA A 59 -3.88 -12.82 0.91
C ALA A 59 -5.33 -12.72 0.40
N THR A 60 -6.15 -11.85 1.00
CA THR A 60 -7.54 -11.60 0.56
C THR A 60 -7.67 -10.25 -0.16
N ALA A 61 -8.69 -10.12 -1.02
CA ALA A 61 -8.96 -8.84 -1.69
C ALA A 61 -9.34 -7.74 -0.69
N GLU A 62 -10.14 -8.07 0.32
CA GLU A 62 -10.56 -7.18 1.39
C GLU A 62 -9.37 -6.73 2.26
N GLY A 63 -8.45 -7.67 2.53
CA GLY A 63 -7.21 -7.37 3.25
C GLY A 63 -6.31 -6.41 2.47
N ARG A 64 -6.17 -6.58 1.16
CA ARG A 64 -5.42 -5.63 0.31
C ARG A 64 -6.07 -4.24 0.30
N GLN A 65 -7.39 -4.17 0.18
CA GLN A 65 -8.12 -2.90 0.27
C GLN A 65 -7.92 -2.23 1.63
N TYR A 66 -7.93 -3.00 2.72
CA TYR A 66 -7.66 -2.49 4.05
C TYR A 66 -6.22 -1.95 4.16
N MET A 67 -5.21 -2.69 3.70
CA MET A 67 -3.81 -2.23 3.74
C MET A 67 -3.60 -0.94 2.94
N ALA A 68 -4.19 -0.85 1.75
CA ALA A 68 -4.18 0.38 0.95
C ALA A 68 -4.87 1.53 1.69
N ALA A 69 -6.02 1.28 2.33
CA ALA A 69 -6.73 2.28 3.12
C ALA A 69 -5.90 2.78 4.32
N VAL A 70 -5.17 1.89 5.01
CA VAL A 70 -4.25 2.25 6.11
C VAL A 70 -3.13 3.15 5.59
N ALA A 71 -2.46 2.78 4.50
CA ALA A 71 -1.38 3.58 3.93
C ALA A 71 -1.88 4.98 3.48
N LEU A 72 -3.02 5.03 2.80
CA LEU A 72 -3.57 6.26 2.24
C LEU A 72 -4.15 7.20 3.30
N ASN A 73 -4.84 6.67 4.31
CA ASN A 73 -5.62 7.49 5.23
C ASN A 73 -5.03 7.54 6.64
N GLY A 74 -4.06 6.66 6.94
CA GLY A 74 -3.62 6.43 8.31
C GLY A 74 -4.63 5.63 9.11
N ILE A 75 -4.29 5.33 10.36
CA ILE A 75 -5.18 4.67 11.30
C ILE A 75 -5.02 5.27 12.69
N MET A 76 -6.12 5.44 13.42
CA MET A 76 -6.09 5.98 14.77
C MET A 76 -7.06 5.20 15.67
N GLY A 77 -6.57 4.87 16.86
CA GLY A 77 -7.34 4.20 17.87
C GLY A 77 -6.64 2.98 18.44
N ARG A 78 -7.45 2.11 19.05
CA ARG A 78 -7.00 0.86 19.67
C ARG A 78 -7.21 -0.29 18.68
N ILE A 79 -6.15 -1.03 18.41
CA ILE A 79 -6.18 -2.27 17.62
C ILE A 79 -5.53 -3.40 18.42
N THR A 80 -5.96 -4.62 18.16
CA THR A 80 -5.30 -5.83 18.64
C THR A 80 -4.51 -6.47 17.49
N VAL A 81 -3.28 -6.87 17.75
CA VAL A 81 -2.38 -7.48 16.77
C VAL A 81 -1.63 -8.61 17.48
N GLY A 82 -1.87 -9.87 17.08
CA GLY A 82 -1.24 -11.04 17.69
C GLY A 82 -1.52 -11.21 19.18
N GLY A 83 -2.65 -10.70 19.69
CA GLY A 83 -3.00 -10.68 21.11
C GLY A 83 -2.53 -9.42 21.85
N ASP A 84 -1.59 -8.67 21.32
CA ASP A 84 -1.11 -7.43 21.90
C ASP A 84 -1.98 -6.23 21.51
N ILE A 85 -2.08 -5.27 22.43
CA ILE A 85 -2.87 -4.06 22.25
C ILE A 85 -1.94 -2.92 21.85
N TYR A 86 -2.31 -2.26 20.74
CA TYR A 86 -1.66 -1.04 20.26
C TYR A 86 -2.67 0.09 20.27
N THR A 87 -2.32 1.21 20.89
CA THR A 87 -3.16 2.40 20.92
C THR A 87 -2.33 3.58 20.46
N GLY A 88 -2.74 4.21 19.35
CA GLY A 88 -1.94 5.30 18.79
C GLY A 88 -2.49 5.82 17.49
N PHE A 89 -1.59 6.44 16.75
CA PHE A 89 -1.86 7.08 15.46
C PHE A 89 -0.76 6.73 14.47
N MET A 90 -1.13 6.21 13.31
CA MET A 90 -0.30 6.08 12.13
C MET A 90 -0.69 7.18 11.15
N PRO A 91 0.24 8.00 10.67
CA PRO A 91 -0.07 9.09 9.74
C PRO A 91 -0.49 8.57 8.37
N SER A 92 -1.14 9.44 7.60
CA SER A 92 -1.48 9.21 6.20
C SER A 92 -0.28 9.46 5.30
N PHE A 93 -0.06 8.58 4.34
CA PHE A 93 0.94 8.71 3.26
C PHE A 93 0.32 9.07 1.91
N LYS A 94 -0.89 9.64 1.91
CA LYS A 94 -1.63 10.01 0.69
C LYS A 94 -0.87 10.96 -0.25
N MET A 95 0.19 11.61 0.22
CA MET A 95 1.03 12.50 -0.59
C MET A 95 2.02 11.74 -1.47
N LEU A 96 2.26 10.45 -1.20
CA LEU A 96 3.07 9.61 -2.06
C LEU A 96 2.29 9.24 -3.33
N PRO A 97 2.98 9.09 -4.48
CA PRO A 97 2.42 8.53 -5.70
C PRO A 97 1.84 7.13 -5.50
N ASP A 98 0.89 6.72 -6.34
CA ASP A 98 0.25 5.41 -6.25
C ASP A 98 1.24 4.26 -6.47
N GLU A 99 2.18 4.45 -7.40
CA GLU A 99 3.27 3.53 -7.67
C GLU A 99 4.19 3.31 -6.47
N ASP A 100 4.49 4.35 -5.71
CA ASP A 100 5.35 4.26 -4.53
C ASP A 100 4.64 3.55 -3.38
N ILE A 101 3.36 3.84 -3.15
CA ILE A 101 2.55 3.12 -2.15
C ILE A 101 2.43 1.64 -2.51
N ALA A 102 2.18 1.32 -3.78
CA ALA A 102 2.13 -0.07 -4.25
C ALA A 102 3.47 -0.78 -4.04
N ALA A 103 4.59 -0.13 -4.34
CA ALA A 103 5.94 -0.67 -4.13
C ALA A 103 6.23 -0.93 -2.64
N ILE A 104 5.88 0.00 -1.74
CA ILE A 104 6.00 -0.18 -0.29
C ILE A 104 5.18 -1.40 0.18
N LEU A 105 3.91 -1.48 -0.21
CA LEU A 105 3.02 -2.55 0.23
C LEU A 105 3.48 -3.92 -0.29
N ASN A 106 3.97 -4.00 -1.52
CA ASN A 106 4.58 -5.21 -2.08
C ASN A 106 5.83 -5.61 -1.30
N HIS A 107 6.73 -4.66 -1.03
CA HIS A 107 7.93 -4.92 -0.25
C HIS A 107 7.59 -5.46 1.15
N VAL A 108 6.72 -4.78 1.89
CA VAL A 108 6.33 -5.19 3.25
C VAL A 108 5.63 -6.55 3.26
N ALA A 109 4.81 -6.86 2.23
CA ALA A 109 4.18 -8.18 2.09
C ALA A 109 5.18 -9.30 1.75
N SER A 110 6.32 -8.98 1.15
CA SER A 110 7.37 -9.95 0.82
C SER A 110 8.38 -10.21 1.93
N LEU A 111 8.30 -9.50 3.07
CA LEU A 111 9.25 -9.64 4.18
C LEU A 111 9.20 -11.05 4.79
N PRO A 112 10.30 -11.52 5.43
CA PRO A 112 10.46 -12.86 5.94
C PRO A 112 9.25 -13.38 6.72
N GLY A 113 8.76 -14.55 6.34
CA GLY A 113 7.56 -15.18 6.88
C GLY A 113 6.30 -15.04 6.05
N GLY A 114 6.30 -14.20 5.01
CA GLY A 114 5.22 -14.12 4.02
C GLY A 114 5.52 -14.97 2.78
N GLU A 115 4.50 -15.65 2.22
CA GLU A 115 4.58 -16.20 0.87
C GLU A 115 4.49 -15.06 -0.15
N GLU A 116 5.05 -15.27 -1.34
CA GLU A 116 4.91 -14.31 -2.44
C GLU A 116 3.44 -14.29 -2.89
N THR A 117 2.74 -13.26 -2.49
CA THR A 117 1.29 -13.11 -2.69
C THR A 117 0.99 -12.11 -3.80
N VAL A 118 -0.29 -11.95 -4.12
CA VAL A 118 -0.76 -11.04 -5.17
C VAL A 118 -0.21 -9.63 -4.93
N LEU A 119 0.47 -9.11 -5.94
CA LEU A 119 1.07 -7.78 -5.88
C LEU A 119 0.02 -6.67 -5.89
N PHE A 120 0.30 -5.62 -5.14
CA PHE A 120 -0.44 -4.36 -5.26
C PHE A 120 -0.01 -3.66 -6.53
N THR A 121 -0.98 -3.16 -7.30
CA THR A 121 -0.73 -2.33 -8.49
C THR A 121 -1.03 -0.86 -8.20
N PRO A 122 -0.47 0.09 -8.97
CA PRO A 122 -0.86 1.50 -8.87
C PRO A 122 -2.36 1.71 -9.06
N SER A 123 -3.00 0.90 -9.91
CA SER A 123 -4.46 0.95 -10.13
C SER A 123 -5.26 0.57 -8.90
N ASP A 124 -4.78 -0.40 -8.10
CA ASP A 124 -5.42 -0.76 -6.83
C ASP A 124 -5.36 0.40 -5.84
N ILE A 125 -4.21 1.08 -5.78
CA ILE A 125 -4.02 2.25 -4.92
C ILE A 125 -4.87 3.42 -5.39
N ALA A 126 -4.91 3.71 -6.70
CA ALA A 126 -5.77 4.74 -7.28
C ALA A 126 -7.25 4.49 -6.95
N THR A 127 -7.68 3.24 -7.04
CA THR A 127 -9.06 2.83 -6.68
C THR A 127 -9.32 3.07 -5.19
N ALA A 128 -8.41 2.62 -4.31
CA ALA A 128 -8.54 2.82 -2.86
C ALA A 128 -8.53 4.31 -2.47
N ARG A 129 -7.81 5.15 -3.21
CA ARG A 129 -7.75 6.61 -2.98
C ARG A 129 -9.09 7.31 -3.19
N THR A 130 -10.02 6.72 -3.91
CA THR A 130 -11.38 7.27 -4.08
C THR A 130 -12.18 7.20 -2.77
N GLU A 131 -11.85 6.25 -1.89
CA GLU A 131 -12.47 6.08 -0.59
C GLU A 131 -11.76 6.98 0.44
N ARG A 132 -12.33 8.14 0.72
CA ARG A 132 -11.78 9.10 1.69
C ARG A 132 -12.24 8.73 3.09
N LEU A 133 -11.37 8.05 3.83
CA LEU A 133 -11.64 7.64 5.20
C LEU A 133 -10.93 8.57 6.21
N SER A 134 -11.54 8.74 7.38
CA SER A 134 -10.82 9.27 8.53
C SER A 134 -10.00 8.14 9.20
N PRO A 135 -8.88 8.46 9.87
CA PRO A 135 -8.10 7.43 10.58
C PRO A 135 -8.91 6.57 11.57
N PRO A 136 -9.89 7.10 12.33
CA PRO A 136 -10.79 6.26 13.13
C PRO A 136 -11.68 5.34 12.28
N ALA A 137 -12.16 5.79 11.11
CA ALA A 137 -12.96 4.94 10.23
C ALA A 137 -12.16 3.76 9.66
N VAL A 138 -10.86 3.93 9.45
CA VAL A 138 -9.95 2.84 9.06
C VAL A 138 -9.84 1.81 10.20
N ALA A 139 -9.81 2.25 11.46
CA ALA A 139 -9.83 1.33 12.61
C ALA A 139 -11.15 0.54 12.71
N GLU A 140 -12.29 1.15 12.39
CA GLU A 140 -13.57 0.44 12.31
C GLU A 140 -13.59 -0.55 11.12
N LYS A 141 -13.04 -0.17 9.96
CA LYS A 141 -12.89 -1.08 8.82
C LYS A 141 -12.07 -2.33 9.19
N ARG A 142 -11.01 -2.17 10.02
CA ARG A 142 -10.25 -3.28 10.58
C ARG A 142 -11.12 -4.22 11.40
N LYS A 143 -11.95 -3.71 12.30
CA LYS A 143 -12.82 -4.53 13.15
C LYS A 143 -13.82 -5.35 12.32
N ILE A 144 -14.38 -4.74 11.28
CA ILE A 144 -15.30 -5.44 10.37
C ILE A 144 -14.57 -6.55 9.64
N LEU A 145 -13.37 -6.26 9.12
CA LEU A 145 -12.56 -7.24 8.42
C LEU A 145 -12.15 -8.40 9.33
N ASP A 146 -11.78 -8.12 10.59
CA ASP A 146 -11.36 -9.12 11.58
C ASP A 146 -12.47 -10.13 11.91
N VAL A 147 -13.74 -9.71 11.81
CA VAL A 147 -14.90 -10.62 11.98
C VAL A 147 -15.06 -11.58 10.80
N ILE A 148 -14.76 -11.10 9.57
CA ILE A 148 -14.96 -11.86 8.33
C ILE A 148 -13.73 -12.74 8.06
N HIS A 149 -12.58 -12.17 8.23
CA HIS A 149 -11.26 -12.79 8.06
C HIS A 149 -10.39 -12.44 9.28
N PRO A 150 -10.30 -13.33 10.27
CA PRO A 150 -9.49 -13.08 11.46
C PRO A 150 -8.09 -12.60 11.09
N LEU A 151 -7.76 -11.40 11.54
CA LEU A 151 -6.49 -10.77 11.22
C LEU A 151 -5.40 -11.24 12.18
N PRO A 152 -4.19 -11.50 11.66
CA PRO A 152 -3.08 -11.94 12.48
C PRO A 152 -2.61 -10.90 13.47
#